data_e0a57c4624fd0125497f9caa1d2bb109
#
_entry.id   e0a57c4624fd0125497f9caa1d2bb109
#
_cell.length_a   1.000
_cell.length_b   1.000
_cell.length_c   1.000
_cell.angle_alpha   90.00
_cell.angle_beta   90.00
_cell.angle_gamma   90.00
#
_symmetry.space_group_name_H-M   'P 1'
#
loop_
_entity.id
_entity.type
_entity.pdbx_description
1 polymer ?
#
loop_
_entity_poly.entity_id
_entity_poly.type
_entity_poly.pdbx_seq_one_letter_code
_entity_poly.pdbx_strand_id
1 'polypeptide(L)'
;VLIALTAALFAFLLGVYAYRVKYRSMPLTVGFAVLVLASSVAVYAGFGRYADWQNEQTGVETNYMLAAKIAEARRMVKNMPNNARAQSELAEALYEAGQYGEAVEVFNEFIKVGGESAEALGRLARAMYYRDARVITAETHRVIERALSINALDVQTRMLLGEDAFMHQRYDEAVSHWKMLLDAGVAPAQQRALRNAIANAESRARLQD
;
A
#
# COMPACT_ATOMS: atom_id res chain seq x y z
N VAL A 1 -25.24 7.08 3.95
CA VAL A 1 -25.90 5.77 3.72
C VAL A 1 -27.05 5.57 4.71
N LEU A 2 -26.85 5.74 6.02
CA LEU A 2 -27.88 5.54 7.04
C LEU A 2 -29.11 6.45 6.82
N ILE A 3 -28.89 7.74 6.48
CA ILE A 3 -29.94 8.73 6.22
C ILE A 3 -30.78 8.36 4.97
N ALA A 4 -30.13 7.86 3.93
CA ALA A 4 -30.83 7.42 2.70
C ALA A 4 -31.67 6.16 2.94
N LEU A 5 -31.16 5.22 3.76
CA LEU A 5 -31.90 4.01 4.14
C LEU A 5 -33.10 4.33 5.04
N THR A 6 -32.96 5.26 6.00
CA THR A 6 -34.07 5.69 6.86
C THR A 6 -35.14 6.45 6.08
N ALA A 7 -34.75 7.30 5.13
CA ALA A 7 -35.68 8.02 4.26
C ALA A 7 -36.44 7.07 3.33
N ALA A 8 -35.76 6.07 2.75
CA ALA A 8 -36.40 5.04 1.91
C ALA A 8 -37.37 4.18 2.73
N LEU A 9 -37.01 3.77 3.95
CA LEU A 9 -37.88 3.02 4.85
C LEU A 9 -39.10 3.83 5.26
N PHE A 10 -38.91 5.11 5.55
CA PHE A 10 -40.02 6.01 5.93
C PHE A 10 -41.00 6.24 4.75
N ALA A 11 -40.51 6.50 3.56
CA ALA A 11 -41.28 6.62 2.34
C ALA A 11 -42.07 5.33 2.02
N PHE A 12 -41.45 4.17 2.24
CA PHE A 12 -42.05 2.85 2.09
C PHE A 12 -43.20 2.65 3.09
N LEU A 13 -42.98 2.92 4.38
CA LEU A 13 -44.01 2.80 5.43
C LEU A 13 -45.21 3.73 5.17
N LEU A 14 -44.96 4.96 4.70
CA LEU A 14 -46.00 5.90 4.28
C LEU A 14 -46.80 5.37 3.08
N GLY A 15 -46.12 4.80 2.08
CA GLY A 15 -46.76 4.19 0.91
C GLY A 15 -47.62 3.00 1.28
N VAL A 16 -47.15 2.11 2.14
CA VAL A 16 -47.91 0.96 2.67
C VAL A 16 -49.11 1.42 3.49
N TYR A 17 -48.97 2.43 4.34
CA TYR A 17 -50.06 3.01 5.11
C TYR A 17 -51.14 3.63 4.19
N ALA A 18 -50.75 4.47 3.24
CA ALA A 18 -51.67 5.10 2.28
C ALA A 18 -52.40 4.07 1.42
N TYR A 19 -51.72 3.02 0.98
CA TYR A 19 -52.30 1.92 0.21
C TYR A 19 -53.27 1.12 1.06
N ARG A 20 -52.96 0.81 2.33
CA ARG A 20 -53.82 0.07 3.25
C ARG A 20 -55.11 0.84 3.59
N VAL A 21 -55.04 2.15 3.68
CA VAL A 21 -56.19 3.02 3.92
C VAL A 21 -57.12 3.02 2.69
N LYS A 22 -56.57 2.98 1.48
CA LYS A 22 -57.31 3.05 0.23
C LYS A 22 -57.80 1.70 -0.32
N TYR A 23 -57.03 0.62 -0.11
CA TYR A 23 -57.26 -0.70 -0.69
C TYR A 23 -57.14 -1.82 0.37
N ARG A 24 -58.27 -2.31 0.85
CA ARG A 24 -58.37 -3.25 1.98
C ARG A 24 -57.90 -4.70 1.71
N SER A 25 -57.07 -4.98 0.69
CA SER A 25 -56.63 -6.33 0.35
C SER A 25 -55.17 -6.62 0.86
N MET A 26 -55.05 -7.47 1.87
CA MET A 26 -53.78 -7.89 2.51
C MET A 26 -52.75 -8.50 1.55
N PRO A 27 -53.08 -9.39 0.59
CA PRO A 27 -52.09 -10.06 -0.21
C PRO A 27 -51.32 -9.12 -1.18
N LEU A 28 -51.95 -8.09 -1.71
CA LEU A 28 -51.32 -7.12 -2.61
C LEU A 28 -50.35 -6.19 -1.89
N THR A 29 -50.61 -5.83 -0.63
CA THR A 29 -49.70 -5.01 0.20
C THR A 29 -48.46 -5.75 0.56
N VAL A 30 -48.55 -7.05 0.88
CA VAL A 30 -47.40 -7.90 1.18
C VAL A 30 -46.53 -8.10 -0.07
N GLY A 31 -47.16 -8.36 -1.23
CA GLY A 31 -46.44 -8.52 -2.51
C GLY A 31 -45.68 -7.27 -2.91
N PHE A 32 -46.26 -6.07 -2.75
CA PHE A 32 -45.59 -4.81 -3.01
C PHE A 32 -44.41 -4.56 -2.03
N ALA A 33 -44.60 -4.88 -0.75
CA ALA A 33 -43.54 -4.78 0.26
C ALA A 33 -42.34 -5.66 -0.08
N VAL A 34 -42.59 -6.91 -0.47
CA VAL A 34 -41.51 -7.86 -0.88
C VAL A 34 -40.79 -7.36 -2.13
N LEU A 35 -41.52 -6.82 -3.11
CA LEU A 35 -40.94 -6.32 -4.35
C LEU A 35 -40.02 -5.09 -4.12
N VAL A 36 -40.41 -4.18 -3.24
CA VAL A 36 -39.59 -3.01 -2.88
C VAL A 36 -38.36 -3.44 -2.08
N LEU A 37 -38.49 -4.37 -1.14
CA LEU A 37 -37.35 -4.92 -0.42
C LEU A 37 -36.39 -5.65 -1.35
N ALA A 38 -36.89 -6.48 -2.24
CA ALA A 38 -36.07 -7.21 -3.22
C ALA A 38 -35.34 -6.26 -4.18
N SER A 39 -36.06 -5.21 -4.67
CA SER A 39 -35.44 -4.19 -5.52
C SER A 39 -34.37 -3.36 -4.79
N SER A 40 -34.60 -3.02 -3.51
CA SER A 40 -33.62 -2.33 -2.68
C SER A 40 -32.37 -3.16 -2.43
N VAL A 41 -32.53 -4.47 -2.18
CA VAL A 41 -31.41 -5.41 -2.04
C VAL A 41 -30.65 -5.56 -3.37
N ALA A 42 -31.37 -5.67 -4.49
CA ALA A 42 -30.73 -5.77 -5.81
C ALA A 42 -29.96 -4.50 -6.21
N VAL A 43 -30.53 -3.31 -5.92
CA VAL A 43 -29.83 -2.03 -6.12
C VAL A 43 -28.62 -1.92 -5.20
N TYR A 44 -28.75 -2.31 -3.94
CA TYR A 44 -27.61 -2.32 -3.00
C TYR A 44 -26.53 -3.30 -3.42
N ALA A 45 -26.88 -4.49 -3.90
CA ALA A 45 -25.92 -5.48 -4.40
C ALA A 45 -25.25 -5.06 -5.71
N GLY A 46 -25.99 -4.36 -6.62
CA GLY A 46 -25.46 -3.93 -7.92
C GLY A 46 -24.68 -2.61 -7.89
N PHE A 47 -25.11 -1.66 -7.05
CA PHE A 47 -24.52 -0.32 -6.95
C PHE A 47 -23.94 -0.02 -5.57
N GLY A 48 -24.18 -0.89 -4.58
CA GLY A 48 -23.66 -0.73 -3.23
C GLY A 48 -22.14 -0.96 -3.21
N ARG A 49 -21.45 -0.20 -2.36
CA ARG A 49 -19.99 -0.29 -2.13
C ARG A 49 -19.60 -1.52 -1.29
N TYR A 50 -20.12 -2.71 -1.67
CA TYR A 50 -19.84 -3.96 -0.94
C TYR A 50 -18.34 -4.30 -1.00
N ALA A 51 -17.70 -4.04 -2.14
CA ALA A 51 -16.26 -4.19 -2.28
C ALA A 51 -15.46 -3.23 -1.38
N ASP A 52 -15.96 -2.01 -1.19
CA ASP A 52 -15.32 -1.04 -0.30
C ASP A 52 -15.42 -1.45 1.17
N TRP A 53 -16.53 -2.07 1.58
CA TRP A 53 -16.69 -2.57 2.95
C TRP A 53 -15.74 -3.74 3.25
N GLN A 54 -15.52 -4.64 2.30
CA GLN A 54 -14.51 -5.68 2.43
C GLN A 54 -13.09 -5.10 2.47
N ASN A 55 -12.80 -4.08 1.65
CA ASN A 55 -11.51 -3.40 1.66
C ASN A 55 -11.27 -2.64 2.97
N GLU A 56 -12.31 -2.06 3.58
CA GLU A 56 -12.23 -1.38 4.86
C GLU A 56 -11.95 -2.38 6.01
N GLN A 57 -12.58 -3.56 5.99
CA GLN A 57 -12.30 -4.62 6.97
C GLN A 57 -10.88 -5.16 6.83
N THR A 58 -10.42 -5.44 5.61
CA THR A 58 -9.05 -5.87 5.37
C THR A 58 -8.03 -4.80 5.76
N GLY A 59 -8.33 -3.53 5.54
CA GLY A 59 -7.50 -2.41 5.97
C GLY A 59 -7.36 -2.31 7.50
N VAL A 60 -8.45 -2.50 8.24
CA VAL A 60 -8.44 -2.49 9.72
C VAL A 60 -7.66 -3.68 10.27
N GLU A 61 -7.87 -4.88 9.72
CA GLU A 61 -7.15 -6.09 10.12
C GLU A 61 -5.64 -5.99 9.82
N THR A 62 -5.28 -5.49 8.64
CA THR A 62 -3.88 -5.23 8.26
C THR A 62 -3.23 -4.22 9.20
N ASN A 63 -3.90 -3.13 9.55
CA ASN A 63 -3.41 -2.15 10.52
C ASN A 63 -3.19 -2.75 11.91
N TYR A 64 -4.09 -3.61 12.37
CA TYR A 64 -3.95 -4.28 13.67
C TYR A 64 -2.76 -5.24 13.68
N MET A 65 -2.59 -6.06 12.66
CA MET A 65 -1.47 -6.99 12.54
C MET A 65 -0.13 -6.25 12.47
N LEU A 66 -0.09 -5.14 11.73
CA LEU A 66 1.12 -4.33 11.60
C LEU A 66 1.48 -3.63 12.93
N ALA A 67 0.49 -3.12 13.67
CA ALA A 67 0.70 -2.57 15.00
C ALA A 67 1.24 -3.63 15.98
N ALA A 68 0.71 -4.86 15.93
CA ALA A 68 1.20 -5.98 16.72
C ALA A 68 2.64 -6.35 16.36
N LYS A 69 2.98 -6.38 15.05
CA LYS A 69 4.34 -6.61 14.54
C LYS A 69 5.33 -5.57 15.07
N ILE A 70 4.96 -4.29 15.02
CA ILE A 70 5.79 -3.21 15.57
C ILE A 70 5.98 -3.35 17.09
N ALA A 71 4.91 -3.63 17.83
CA ALA A 71 4.99 -3.80 19.28
C ALA A 71 5.89 -4.96 19.68
N GLU A 72 5.84 -6.08 18.95
CA GLU A 72 6.72 -7.24 19.15
C GLU A 72 8.17 -6.89 18.82
N ALA A 73 8.42 -6.25 17.66
CA ALA A 73 9.77 -5.85 17.25
C ALA A 73 10.39 -4.84 18.24
N ARG A 74 9.61 -3.87 18.76
CA ARG A 74 10.06 -2.96 19.82
C ARG A 74 10.44 -3.69 21.10
N ARG A 75 9.69 -4.73 21.46
CA ARG A 75 10.00 -5.59 22.61
C ARG A 75 11.32 -6.33 22.42
N MET A 76 11.55 -6.88 21.21
CA MET A 76 12.82 -7.55 20.90
C MET A 76 14.00 -6.59 20.97
N VAL A 77 13.90 -5.41 20.40
CA VAL A 77 14.95 -4.37 20.48
C VAL A 77 15.20 -3.94 21.92
N LYS A 78 14.16 -3.75 22.73
CA LYS A 78 14.31 -3.42 24.16
C LYS A 78 15.07 -4.48 24.94
N ASN A 79 14.81 -5.76 24.64
CA ASN A 79 15.48 -6.88 25.31
C ASN A 79 16.89 -7.14 24.77
N MET A 80 17.14 -6.84 23.51
CA MET A 80 18.38 -7.10 22.79
C MET A 80 18.80 -5.89 21.94
N PRO A 81 19.22 -4.75 22.57
CA PRO A 81 19.45 -3.51 21.86
C PRO A 81 20.61 -3.60 20.82
N ASN A 82 21.58 -4.46 21.06
CA ASN A 82 22.72 -4.67 20.18
C ASN A 82 22.51 -5.84 19.19
N ASN A 83 21.28 -6.26 18.96
CA ASN A 83 20.96 -7.29 17.99
C ASN A 83 20.54 -6.66 16.66
N ALA A 84 21.41 -6.74 15.64
CA ALA A 84 21.16 -6.17 14.33
C ALA A 84 19.88 -6.72 13.67
N ARG A 85 19.54 -8.00 13.88
CA ARG A 85 18.32 -8.58 13.34
C ARG A 85 17.07 -7.94 13.96
N ALA A 86 17.06 -7.76 15.29
CA ALA A 86 15.95 -7.11 15.97
C ALA A 86 15.75 -5.66 15.49
N GLN A 87 16.85 -4.92 15.30
CA GLN A 87 16.83 -3.56 14.71
C GLN A 87 16.27 -3.58 13.28
N SER A 88 16.72 -4.51 12.44
CA SER A 88 16.23 -4.63 11.06
C SER A 88 14.75 -4.96 11.01
N GLU A 89 14.27 -5.90 11.83
CA GLU A 89 12.85 -6.28 11.89
C GLU A 89 11.95 -5.11 12.34
N LEU A 90 12.41 -4.31 13.30
CA LEU A 90 11.70 -3.11 13.74
C LEU A 90 11.68 -2.04 12.62
N ALA A 91 12.82 -1.76 11.99
CA ALA A 91 12.91 -0.78 10.93
C ALA A 91 11.98 -1.11 9.74
N GLU A 92 11.95 -2.38 9.32
CA GLU A 92 11.05 -2.84 8.26
C GLU A 92 9.58 -2.74 8.66
N ALA A 93 9.21 -3.12 9.89
CA ALA A 93 7.84 -3.01 10.37
C ALA A 93 7.36 -1.54 10.42
N LEU A 94 8.24 -0.62 10.84
CA LEU A 94 7.96 0.82 10.83
C LEU A 94 7.82 1.36 9.41
N TYR A 95 8.69 0.92 8.50
CA TYR A 95 8.63 1.29 7.09
C TYR A 95 7.31 0.83 6.45
N GLU A 96 6.92 -0.45 6.66
CA GLU A 96 5.63 -1.00 6.20
C GLU A 96 4.43 -0.22 6.74
N ALA A 97 4.54 0.32 7.96
CA ALA A 97 3.50 1.14 8.59
C ALA A 97 3.47 2.60 8.11
N GLY A 98 4.37 3.00 7.20
CA GLY A 98 4.50 4.38 6.75
C GLY A 98 5.12 5.31 7.79
N GLN A 99 5.67 4.78 8.89
CA GLN A 99 6.36 5.54 9.95
C GLN A 99 7.82 5.78 9.54
N TYR A 100 7.98 6.42 8.37
CA TYR A 100 9.29 6.53 7.71
C TYR A 100 10.34 7.28 8.52
N GLY A 101 9.96 8.30 9.29
CA GLY A 101 10.88 9.04 10.15
C GLY A 101 11.52 8.13 11.20
N GLU A 102 10.71 7.37 11.94
CA GLU A 102 11.18 6.42 12.95
C GLU A 102 11.93 5.25 12.30
N ALA A 103 11.48 4.77 11.13
CA ALA A 103 12.19 3.74 10.36
C ALA A 103 13.62 4.18 10.01
N VAL A 104 13.84 5.43 9.60
CA VAL A 104 15.18 5.99 9.31
C VAL A 104 16.07 5.94 10.55
N GLU A 105 15.55 6.33 11.72
CA GLU A 105 16.31 6.28 12.98
C GLU A 105 16.73 4.84 13.31
N VAL A 106 15.80 3.89 13.19
CA VAL A 106 16.08 2.48 13.49
C VAL A 106 16.99 1.83 12.45
N PHE A 107 16.87 2.18 11.16
CA PHE A 107 17.84 1.73 10.14
C PHE A 107 19.25 2.24 10.42
N ASN A 108 19.42 3.47 10.91
CA ASN A 108 20.73 3.98 11.33
C ASN A 108 21.29 3.17 12.51
N GLU A 109 20.47 2.83 13.51
CA GLU A 109 20.90 1.95 14.61
C GLU A 109 21.23 0.53 14.11
N PHE A 110 20.45 -0.01 13.17
CA PHE A 110 20.74 -1.28 12.52
C PHE A 110 22.14 -1.27 11.87
N ILE A 111 22.47 -0.22 11.11
CA ILE A 111 23.75 -0.08 10.45
C ILE A 111 24.91 0.07 11.47
N LYS A 112 24.71 0.79 12.56
CA LYS A 112 25.71 0.92 13.64
C LYS A 112 26.03 -0.41 14.29
N VAL A 113 25.01 -1.24 14.53
CA VAL A 113 25.15 -2.53 15.23
C VAL A 113 25.64 -3.63 14.28
N GLY A 114 25.04 -3.71 13.08
CA GLY A 114 25.28 -4.79 12.11
C GLY A 114 26.39 -4.53 11.12
N GLY A 115 26.87 -3.29 11.07
CA GLY A 115 27.83 -2.85 10.07
C GLY A 115 27.17 -2.34 8.78
N GLU A 116 27.94 -1.60 8.03
CA GLU A 116 27.54 -1.00 6.76
C GLU A 116 27.53 -2.05 5.64
N SER A 117 26.41 -2.20 4.95
CA SER A 117 26.26 -3.00 3.74
C SER A 117 25.46 -2.25 2.69
N ALA A 118 25.63 -2.58 1.41
CA ALA A 118 24.87 -1.97 0.33
C ALA A 118 23.36 -2.11 0.56
N GLU A 119 22.93 -3.31 0.94
CA GLU A 119 21.52 -3.60 1.22
C GLU A 119 20.95 -2.77 2.38
N ALA A 120 21.71 -2.65 3.49
CA ALA A 120 21.30 -1.84 4.64
C ALA A 120 21.17 -0.35 4.27
N LEU A 121 22.13 0.17 3.53
CA LEU A 121 22.11 1.55 3.04
C LEU A 121 20.99 1.77 2.01
N GLY A 122 20.73 0.81 1.13
CA GLY A 122 19.62 0.88 0.17
C GLY A 122 18.26 0.93 0.86
N ARG A 123 18.04 0.14 1.93
CA ARG A 123 16.83 0.19 2.77
C ARG A 123 16.70 1.53 3.49
N LEU A 124 17.78 2.04 4.06
CA LEU A 124 17.83 3.37 4.66
C LEU A 124 17.47 4.45 3.64
N ALA A 125 18.11 4.45 2.47
CA ALA A 125 17.83 5.42 1.40
C ALA A 125 16.36 5.40 0.98
N ARG A 126 15.75 4.22 0.89
CA ARG A 126 14.33 4.07 0.58
C ARG A 126 13.43 4.65 1.66
N ALA A 127 13.74 4.41 2.94
CA ALA A 127 13.01 5.01 4.05
C ALA A 127 13.12 6.55 4.05
N MET A 128 14.32 7.09 3.81
CA MET A 128 14.55 8.53 3.66
C MET A 128 13.77 9.14 2.50
N TYR A 129 13.75 8.48 1.35
CA TYR A 129 12.98 8.91 0.17
C TYR A 129 11.49 9.07 0.48
N TYR A 130 10.89 8.10 1.16
CA TYR A 130 9.48 8.20 1.53
C TYR A 130 9.23 9.18 2.68
N ARG A 131 10.16 9.32 3.64
CA ARG A 131 10.13 10.37 4.68
C ARG A 131 10.08 11.77 4.05
N ASP A 132 10.86 11.97 3.00
CA ASP A 132 11.02 13.26 2.31
C ASP A 132 10.04 13.42 1.13
N ALA A 133 8.84 12.83 1.26
CA ALA A 133 7.75 12.92 0.29
C ALA A 133 8.11 12.50 -1.15
N ARG A 134 8.93 11.46 -1.27
CA ARG A 134 9.44 10.90 -2.53
C ARG A 134 10.38 11.86 -3.27
N VAL A 135 11.25 12.50 -2.53
CA VAL A 135 12.32 13.34 -3.07
C VAL A 135 13.67 12.77 -2.68
N ILE A 136 14.56 12.59 -3.64
CA ILE A 136 15.97 12.26 -3.39
C ILE A 136 16.66 13.56 -2.96
N THR A 137 16.76 13.77 -1.65
CA THR A 137 17.49 14.90 -1.07
C THR A 137 19.00 14.70 -1.20
N ALA A 138 19.78 15.75 -0.95
CA ALA A 138 21.24 15.64 -0.93
C ALA A 138 21.76 14.63 0.14
N GLU A 139 21.01 14.44 1.22
CA GLU A 139 21.31 13.43 2.24
C GLU A 139 21.05 12.02 1.70
N THR A 140 19.87 11.79 1.13
CA THR A 140 19.49 10.52 0.51
C THR A 140 20.45 10.14 -0.62
N HIS A 141 20.85 11.11 -1.44
CA HIS A 141 21.80 10.89 -2.54
C HIS A 141 23.14 10.37 -2.06
N ARG A 142 23.69 10.93 -0.98
CA ARG A 142 24.95 10.44 -0.37
C ARG A 142 24.84 9.00 0.11
N VAL A 143 23.72 8.60 0.69
CA VAL A 143 23.47 7.22 1.13
C VAL A 143 23.39 6.29 -0.07
N ILE A 144 22.68 6.71 -1.15
CA ILE A 144 22.60 5.97 -2.42
C ILE A 144 24.00 5.77 -3.03
N GLU A 145 24.81 6.83 -3.15
CA GLU A 145 26.16 6.73 -3.68
C GLU A 145 27.03 5.78 -2.85
N ARG A 146 26.90 5.84 -1.51
CA ARG A 146 27.60 4.94 -0.62
C ARG A 146 27.17 3.48 -0.83
N ALA A 147 25.87 3.21 -0.94
CA ALA A 147 25.36 1.86 -1.22
C ALA A 147 25.94 1.32 -2.54
N LEU A 148 25.86 2.12 -3.61
CA LEU A 148 26.36 1.72 -4.94
C LEU A 148 27.87 1.61 -5.01
N SER A 149 28.63 2.31 -4.16
CA SER A 149 30.07 2.15 -4.06
C SER A 149 30.49 0.81 -3.46
N ILE A 150 29.62 0.22 -2.60
CA ILE A 150 29.84 -1.11 -2.01
C ILE A 150 29.35 -2.20 -2.98
N ASN A 151 28.18 -2.02 -3.56
CA ASN A 151 27.60 -2.92 -4.55
C ASN A 151 26.84 -2.14 -5.62
N ALA A 152 27.43 -2.00 -6.79
CA ALA A 152 26.82 -1.28 -7.92
C ALA A 152 25.49 -1.88 -8.39
N LEU A 153 25.20 -3.13 -8.06
CA LEU A 153 23.98 -3.86 -8.40
C LEU A 153 23.06 -4.09 -7.17
N ASP A 154 23.19 -3.25 -6.14
CA ASP A 154 22.31 -3.35 -4.99
C ASP A 154 20.84 -3.20 -5.39
N VAL A 155 20.06 -4.23 -5.07
CA VAL A 155 18.66 -4.36 -5.51
C VAL A 155 17.80 -3.23 -4.94
N GLN A 156 17.95 -2.93 -3.65
CA GLN A 156 17.15 -1.91 -2.98
C GLN A 156 17.39 -0.52 -3.60
N THR A 157 18.65 -0.18 -3.79
CA THR A 157 19.07 1.11 -4.35
C THR A 157 18.68 1.24 -5.82
N ARG A 158 18.88 0.20 -6.64
CA ARG A 158 18.52 0.24 -8.06
C ARG A 158 17.00 0.28 -8.26
N MET A 159 16.23 -0.42 -7.43
CA MET A 159 14.76 -0.31 -7.43
C MET A 159 14.31 1.10 -7.09
N LEU A 160 14.86 1.71 -6.05
CA LEU A 160 14.56 3.09 -5.65
C LEU A 160 14.83 4.08 -6.79
N LEU A 161 16.01 4.00 -7.41
CA LEU A 161 16.39 4.90 -8.51
C LEU A 161 15.48 4.72 -9.73
N GLY A 162 15.12 3.47 -10.06
CA GLY A 162 14.17 3.20 -11.14
C GLY A 162 12.77 3.72 -10.84
N GLU A 163 12.29 3.57 -9.62
CA GLU A 163 11.00 4.10 -9.17
C GLU A 163 10.98 5.64 -9.22
N ASP A 164 12.01 6.30 -8.70
CA ASP A 164 12.14 7.76 -8.74
C ASP A 164 12.17 8.28 -10.19
N ALA A 165 12.99 7.69 -11.04
CA ALA A 165 13.07 8.05 -12.45
C ALA A 165 11.71 7.89 -13.15
N PHE A 166 10.99 6.78 -12.88
CA PHE A 166 9.66 6.55 -13.44
C PHE A 166 8.63 7.58 -12.99
N MET A 167 8.63 7.91 -11.70
CA MET A 167 7.72 8.92 -11.13
C MET A 167 7.95 10.31 -11.70
N HIS A 168 9.20 10.62 -12.06
CA HIS A 168 9.59 11.91 -12.68
C HIS A 168 9.62 11.82 -14.21
N GLN A 169 8.97 10.82 -14.81
CA GLN A 169 8.83 10.62 -16.26
C GLN A 169 10.17 10.47 -17.02
N ARG A 170 11.23 10.13 -16.32
CA ARG A 170 12.55 9.78 -16.89
C ARG A 170 12.57 8.29 -17.21
N TYR A 171 11.72 7.86 -18.18
CA TYR A 171 11.42 6.44 -18.40
C TYR A 171 12.62 5.63 -18.87
N ASP A 172 13.49 6.18 -19.71
CA ASP A 172 14.70 5.48 -20.17
C ASP A 172 15.69 5.22 -19.04
N GLU A 173 15.82 6.16 -18.11
CA GLU A 173 16.62 5.98 -16.91
C GLU A 173 16.04 4.89 -16.00
N ALA A 174 14.72 4.88 -15.78
CA ALA A 174 14.02 3.84 -15.04
C ALA A 174 14.28 2.45 -15.65
N VAL A 175 14.12 2.33 -16.97
CA VAL A 175 14.39 1.10 -17.74
C VAL A 175 15.84 0.66 -17.55
N SER A 176 16.80 1.58 -17.60
CA SER A 176 18.22 1.28 -17.41
C SER A 176 18.48 0.64 -16.03
N HIS A 177 17.99 1.25 -14.95
CA HIS A 177 18.14 0.71 -13.60
C HIS A 177 17.54 -0.69 -13.45
N TRP A 178 16.33 -0.89 -13.97
CA TRP A 178 15.63 -2.18 -13.86
C TRP A 178 16.24 -3.28 -14.75
N LYS A 179 16.76 -2.94 -15.94
CA LYS A 179 17.49 -3.88 -16.80
C LYS A 179 18.78 -4.36 -16.13
N MET A 180 19.53 -3.49 -15.47
CA MET A 180 20.71 -3.90 -14.70
C MET A 180 20.40 -4.99 -13.67
N LEU A 181 19.24 -4.90 -13.00
CA LEU A 181 18.81 -5.93 -12.05
C LEU A 181 18.40 -7.24 -12.72
N LEU A 182 17.73 -7.17 -13.86
CA LEU A 182 17.38 -8.37 -14.64
C LEU A 182 18.61 -9.13 -15.12
N ASP A 183 19.59 -8.39 -15.64
CA ASP A 183 20.85 -8.94 -16.17
C ASP A 183 21.71 -9.53 -15.05
N ALA A 184 21.60 -8.98 -13.83
CA ALA A 184 22.24 -9.51 -12.63
C ALA A 184 21.61 -10.80 -12.09
N GLY A 185 20.44 -11.20 -12.60
CA GLY A 185 19.82 -12.48 -12.26
C GLY A 185 19.07 -12.50 -10.92
N VAL A 186 18.29 -11.46 -10.62
CA VAL A 186 17.40 -11.43 -9.43
C VAL A 186 16.40 -12.58 -9.39
N ALA A 187 15.79 -12.82 -8.23
CA ALA A 187 14.85 -13.94 -8.02
C ALA A 187 13.68 -13.94 -9.03
N PRO A 188 13.15 -15.11 -9.42
CA PRO A 188 12.13 -15.24 -10.49
C PRO A 188 10.86 -14.39 -10.29
N ALA A 189 10.43 -14.20 -9.02
CA ALA A 189 9.29 -13.35 -8.71
C ALA A 189 9.59 -11.88 -9.02
N GLN A 190 10.78 -11.40 -8.67
CA GLN A 190 11.25 -10.05 -8.96
C GLN A 190 11.47 -9.84 -10.47
N GLN A 191 11.97 -10.86 -11.20
CA GLN A 191 12.13 -10.77 -12.65
C GLN A 191 10.81 -10.47 -13.37
N ARG A 192 9.71 -11.11 -12.97
CA ARG A 192 8.38 -10.84 -13.55
C ARG A 192 7.92 -9.40 -13.29
N ALA A 193 8.08 -8.94 -12.06
CA ALA A 193 7.73 -7.58 -11.68
C ALA A 193 8.55 -6.55 -12.46
N LEU A 194 9.87 -6.75 -12.57
CA LEU A 194 10.77 -5.88 -13.33
C LEU A 194 10.44 -5.84 -14.82
N ARG A 195 10.16 -7.00 -15.45
CA ARG A 195 9.75 -7.03 -16.88
C ARG A 195 8.47 -6.25 -17.12
N ASN A 196 7.50 -6.35 -16.22
CA ASN A 196 6.25 -5.58 -16.31
C ASN A 196 6.50 -4.08 -16.13
N ALA A 197 7.35 -3.70 -15.18
CA ALA A 197 7.72 -2.31 -14.94
C ALA A 197 8.45 -1.71 -16.16
N ILE A 198 9.41 -2.45 -16.73
CA ILE A 198 10.14 -2.06 -17.93
C ILE A 198 9.18 -1.88 -19.11
N ALA A 199 8.31 -2.86 -19.38
CA ALA A 199 7.35 -2.77 -20.48
C ALA A 199 6.41 -1.56 -20.34
N ASN A 200 5.99 -1.25 -19.11
CA ASN A 200 5.18 -0.06 -18.83
C ASN A 200 5.97 1.23 -19.09
N ALA A 201 7.21 1.31 -18.61
CA ALA A 201 8.07 2.49 -18.83
C ALA A 201 8.37 2.70 -20.32
N GLU A 202 8.75 1.65 -21.06
CA GLU A 202 8.99 1.71 -22.50
C GLU A 202 7.73 2.13 -23.30
N SER A 203 6.54 1.68 -22.85
CA SER A 203 5.28 2.11 -23.45
C SER A 203 5.02 3.61 -23.23
N ARG A 204 5.34 4.13 -22.04
CA ARG A 204 5.15 5.55 -21.71
C ARG A 204 6.19 6.44 -22.38
N ALA A 205 7.44 5.99 -22.51
CA ALA A 205 8.47 6.70 -23.27
C ALA A 205 8.02 6.96 -24.71
N ARG A 206 7.50 5.93 -25.40
CA ARG A 206 6.98 6.04 -26.78
C ARG A 206 5.79 6.99 -26.95
N LEU A 207 5.11 7.36 -25.88
CA LEU A 207 3.98 8.33 -25.93
C LEU A 207 4.44 9.76 -25.70
N GLN A 208 5.72 9.96 -25.32
CA GLN A 208 6.31 11.30 -25.13
C GLN A 208 7.02 11.81 -26.41
N ASP A 209 7.40 10.88 -27.31
CA ASP A 209 7.94 11.14 -28.65
C ASP A 209 6.81 11.49 -29.65
#